data_91c3713d60dbb3aa9420f2022c78a25f
#
_entry.id   91c3713d60dbb3aa9420f2022c78a25f
#
_cell.length_a   1.000
_cell.length_b   1.000
_cell.length_c   1.000
_cell.angle_alpha   90.00
_cell.angle_beta   90.00
_cell.angle_gamma   90.00
#
_symmetry.space_group_name_H-M   'P 1'
#
loop_
_entity.id
_entity.type
_entity.pdbx_description
1 polymer ?
#
loop_
_entity_poly.entity_id
_entity_poly.type
_entity_poly.pdbx_seq_one_letter_code
_entity_poly.pdbx_strand_id
1 'polypeptide(L)'
;MKPLKKSKKIDRKKALEKVEKVKDQKTPFVTKFHPSLPSISKIVRKHWQVMADDDPRLERIFPTPSVVAYKRGKNLRDLLVRAKVCTLRKSKRKKPGYSKCDRGFFNQCLTCALIPKNGIKTHQCNKTKKTFKIDSPVNCVTTNVIYRITCKKPKCKNFVYIGQTKRKFCDRFSEHRGYVSQKKFDQVCGEHFNKPGHSQLDMLPVILEEVTPKDDDFLRLRREELWIRRYQSIEFGANKRS
;
A
#
# COMPACT_ATOMS: atom_id res chain seq x y z
N MET A 1 -27.63 -58.46 -19.28
CA MET A 1 -27.13 -57.23 -19.91
C MET A 1 -28.23 -56.19 -19.87
N LYS A 2 -28.01 -55.07 -19.15
CA LYS A 2 -28.97 -53.95 -19.11
C LYS A 2 -28.76 -53.07 -20.36
N PRO A 3 -29.82 -52.67 -21.06
CA PRO A 3 -29.68 -51.86 -22.28
C PRO A 3 -29.16 -50.46 -21.92
N LEU A 4 -28.17 -50.00 -22.66
CA LEU A 4 -27.63 -48.65 -22.60
C LEU A 4 -28.76 -47.63 -22.92
N LYS A 5 -29.02 -46.69 -21.98
CA LYS A 5 -29.95 -45.57 -22.20
C LYS A 5 -29.45 -44.73 -23.36
N LYS A 6 -30.23 -44.61 -24.44
CA LYS A 6 -29.95 -43.71 -25.56
C LYS A 6 -29.76 -42.28 -25.04
N SER A 7 -28.61 -41.67 -25.31
CA SER A 7 -28.34 -40.29 -25.00
C SER A 7 -29.31 -39.38 -25.78
N LYS A 8 -30.09 -38.58 -25.08
CA LYS A 8 -30.94 -37.56 -25.72
C LYS A 8 -30.02 -36.51 -26.39
N LYS A 9 -30.20 -36.33 -27.72
CA LYS A 9 -29.53 -35.23 -28.44
C LYS A 9 -29.96 -33.90 -27.81
N ILE A 10 -29.02 -33.19 -27.28
CA ILE A 10 -29.24 -31.86 -26.72
C ILE A 10 -29.33 -30.90 -27.91
N ASP A 11 -30.48 -30.21 -28.05
CA ASP A 11 -30.64 -29.17 -29.03
C ASP A 11 -29.80 -27.97 -28.61
N ARG A 12 -28.74 -27.70 -29.36
CA ARG A 12 -27.74 -26.66 -29.08
C ARG A 12 -28.33 -25.25 -29.08
N LYS A 13 -29.39 -25.01 -29.89
CA LYS A 13 -30.10 -23.70 -29.92
C LYS A 13 -30.82 -23.49 -28.61
N LYS A 14 -31.60 -24.47 -28.11
CA LYS A 14 -32.30 -24.37 -26.83
C LYS A 14 -31.38 -24.28 -25.63
N ALA A 15 -30.19 -24.90 -25.70
CA ALA A 15 -29.20 -24.79 -24.61
C ALA A 15 -28.51 -23.44 -24.54
N LEU A 16 -28.56 -22.63 -25.60
CA LEU A 16 -27.97 -21.28 -25.68
C LEU A 16 -29.00 -20.16 -25.44
N GLU A 17 -30.28 -20.46 -25.39
CA GLU A 17 -31.30 -19.47 -25.02
C GLU A 17 -31.07 -19.04 -23.56
N LYS A 18 -30.83 -17.73 -23.39
CA LYS A 18 -30.73 -17.14 -22.06
C LYS A 18 -32.10 -17.22 -21.39
N VAL A 19 -32.33 -18.21 -20.57
CA VAL A 19 -33.45 -18.21 -19.64
C VAL A 19 -33.27 -17.03 -18.70
N GLU A 20 -34.13 -16.05 -18.76
CA GLU A 20 -34.19 -14.97 -17.76
C GLU A 20 -34.47 -15.60 -16.40
N LYS A 21 -33.41 -15.79 -15.63
CA LYS A 21 -33.55 -16.23 -14.24
C LYS A 21 -34.15 -15.07 -13.47
N VAL A 22 -35.38 -15.22 -13.00
CA VAL A 22 -35.92 -14.35 -11.96
C VAL A 22 -34.89 -14.31 -10.85
N LYS A 23 -34.28 -13.15 -10.62
CA LYS A 23 -33.28 -12.96 -9.58
C LYS A 23 -34.00 -13.02 -8.23
N ASP A 24 -34.10 -14.22 -7.67
CA ASP A 24 -34.44 -14.40 -6.27
C ASP A 24 -33.37 -13.61 -5.48
N GLN A 25 -33.75 -12.48 -4.89
CA GLN A 25 -32.85 -11.59 -4.15
C GLN A 25 -32.49 -12.17 -2.78
N LYS A 26 -31.97 -13.39 -2.76
CA LYS A 26 -31.47 -13.99 -1.52
C LYS A 26 -30.07 -13.45 -1.22
N THR A 27 -29.96 -12.74 -0.12
CA THR A 27 -28.66 -12.23 0.33
C THR A 27 -27.76 -13.38 0.74
N PRO A 28 -26.57 -13.57 0.13
CA PRO A 28 -25.68 -14.66 0.45
C PRO A 28 -24.87 -14.38 1.74
N PHE A 29 -24.89 -15.32 2.68
CA PHE A 29 -23.93 -15.35 3.78
C PHE A 29 -22.66 -16.08 3.33
N VAL A 30 -21.58 -15.33 3.10
CA VAL A 30 -20.35 -15.87 2.53
C VAL A 30 -19.32 -16.17 3.61
N THR A 31 -18.92 -17.44 3.75
CA THR A 31 -17.92 -17.88 4.72
C THR A 31 -16.87 -18.79 4.09
N LYS A 32 -15.78 -19.08 4.82
CA LYS A 32 -14.78 -20.07 4.37
C LYS A 32 -15.23 -21.46 4.76
N PHE A 33 -15.08 -22.43 3.85
CA PHE A 33 -15.32 -23.83 4.15
C PHE A 33 -14.21 -24.37 5.06
N HIS A 34 -14.60 -25.11 6.09
CA HIS A 34 -13.71 -25.93 6.89
C HIS A 34 -14.43 -27.24 7.26
N PRO A 35 -13.77 -28.40 7.14
CA PRO A 35 -14.43 -29.72 7.37
C PRO A 35 -15.00 -29.91 8.77
N SER A 36 -14.41 -29.29 9.78
CA SER A 36 -14.86 -29.40 11.19
C SER A 36 -15.95 -28.39 11.56
N LEU A 37 -16.37 -27.52 10.64
CA LEU A 37 -17.46 -26.59 10.94
C LEU A 37 -18.82 -27.31 10.90
N PRO A 38 -19.71 -27.04 11.88
CA PRO A 38 -21.08 -27.50 11.81
C PRO A 38 -21.79 -26.90 10.60
N SER A 39 -22.90 -27.49 10.18
CA SER A 39 -23.68 -26.97 9.06
C SER A 39 -24.23 -25.58 9.36
N ILE A 40 -23.53 -24.56 8.90
CA ILE A 40 -23.89 -23.14 9.09
C ILE A 40 -25.28 -22.85 8.50
N SER A 41 -25.67 -23.51 7.41
CA SER A 41 -27.01 -23.39 6.83
C SER A 41 -28.12 -23.81 7.81
N LYS A 42 -27.88 -24.87 8.60
CA LYS A 42 -28.84 -25.30 9.63
C LYS A 42 -28.91 -24.30 10.77
N ILE A 43 -27.79 -23.76 11.19
CA ILE A 43 -27.72 -22.74 12.26
C ILE A 43 -28.45 -21.49 11.82
N VAL A 44 -28.13 -20.96 10.60
CA VAL A 44 -28.79 -19.76 10.07
C VAL A 44 -30.29 -19.94 9.98
N ARG A 45 -30.79 -21.08 9.48
CA ARG A 45 -32.23 -21.35 9.38
C ARG A 45 -32.90 -21.47 10.76
N LYS A 46 -32.22 -22.12 11.71
CA LYS A 46 -32.74 -22.32 13.07
C LYS A 46 -32.94 -20.99 13.82
N HIS A 47 -32.01 -20.05 13.63
CA HIS A 47 -31.99 -18.78 14.35
C HIS A 47 -32.52 -17.61 13.52
N TRP A 48 -33.05 -17.86 12.31
CA TRP A 48 -33.54 -16.82 11.42
C TRP A 48 -34.68 -16.03 12.02
N GLN A 49 -35.61 -16.75 12.68
CA GLN A 49 -36.79 -16.18 13.31
C GLN A 49 -36.41 -15.14 14.36
N VAL A 50 -35.40 -15.42 15.17
CA VAL A 50 -34.92 -14.49 16.21
C VAL A 50 -34.49 -13.14 15.63
N MET A 51 -33.88 -13.13 14.43
CA MET A 51 -33.52 -11.89 13.74
C MET A 51 -34.74 -11.15 13.18
N ALA A 52 -35.74 -11.88 12.71
CA ALA A 52 -36.95 -11.29 12.15
C ALA A 52 -37.84 -10.68 13.24
N ASP A 53 -37.89 -11.31 14.43
CA ASP A 53 -38.69 -10.88 15.56
C ASP A 53 -38.10 -9.62 16.25
N ASP A 54 -36.79 -9.38 16.15
CA ASP A 54 -36.09 -8.32 16.87
C ASP A 54 -36.27 -6.93 16.21
N ASP A 55 -36.33 -6.86 14.88
CA ASP A 55 -36.51 -5.59 14.13
C ASP A 55 -37.34 -5.80 12.85
N PRO A 56 -38.54 -5.20 12.75
CA PRO A 56 -39.40 -5.28 11.53
C PRO A 56 -38.74 -4.74 10.27
N ARG A 57 -37.68 -3.93 10.41
CA ARG A 57 -36.90 -3.43 9.25
C ARG A 57 -36.02 -4.53 8.67
N LEU A 58 -35.54 -5.46 9.50
CA LEU A 58 -34.74 -6.61 9.06
C LEU A 58 -35.57 -7.59 8.24
N GLU A 59 -36.82 -7.82 8.60
CA GLU A 59 -37.74 -8.66 7.83
C GLU A 59 -37.97 -8.12 6.41
N ARG A 60 -38.05 -6.80 6.28
CA ARG A 60 -38.19 -6.13 4.97
C ARG A 60 -36.95 -6.25 4.08
N ILE A 61 -35.73 -6.23 4.69
CA ILE A 61 -34.45 -6.34 3.99
C ILE A 61 -34.10 -7.80 3.70
N PHE A 62 -34.46 -8.71 4.60
CA PHE A 62 -34.16 -10.13 4.53
C PHE A 62 -35.42 -10.99 4.65
N PRO A 63 -36.31 -10.98 3.66
CA PRO A 63 -37.58 -11.69 3.74
C PRO A 63 -37.45 -13.23 3.80
N THR A 64 -36.30 -13.75 3.46
CA THR A 64 -36.00 -15.18 3.46
C THR A 64 -34.63 -15.47 4.07
N PRO A 65 -34.42 -16.66 4.68
CA PRO A 65 -33.14 -17.04 5.21
C PRO A 65 -32.03 -16.94 4.20
N SER A 66 -30.90 -16.33 4.61
CA SER A 66 -29.72 -16.19 3.77
C SER A 66 -29.20 -17.53 3.23
N VAL A 67 -28.81 -17.55 1.97
CA VAL A 67 -28.15 -18.70 1.39
C VAL A 67 -26.69 -18.71 1.82
N VAL A 68 -26.24 -19.80 2.44
CA VAL A 68 -24.83 -19.92 2.83
C VAL A 68 -24.00 -20.32 1.61
N ALA A 69 -23.09 -19.44 1.24
CA ALA A 69 -22.10 -19.68 0.20
C ALA A 69 -20.71 -19.87 0.79
N TYR A 70 -19.98 -20.88 0.36
CA TYR A 70 -18.63 -21.15 0.84
C TYR A 70 -17.60 -20.64 -0.15
N LYS A 71 -16.69 -19.77 0.32
CA LYS A 71 -15.49 -19.46 -0.44
C LYS A 71 -14.59 -20.70 -0.49
N ARG A 72 -14.18 -21.08 -1.67
CA ARG A 72 -13.20 -22.15 -1.86
C ARG A 72 -11.90 -21.81 -1.11
N GLY A 73 -11.42 -22.74 -0.30
CA GLY A 73 -10.07 -22.67 0.27
C GLY A 73 -9.00 -22.69 -0.82
N LYS A 74 -7.82 -22.14 -0.51
CA LYS A 74 -6.67 -22.31 -1.39
C LYS A 74 -6.31 -23.80 -1.45
N ASN A 75 -6.28 -24.36 -2.62
CA ASN A 75 -5.80 -25.74 -2.83
C ASN A 75 -4.29 -25.75 -3.15
N LEU A 76 -3.70 -26.93 -3.16
CA LEU A 76 -2.30 -27.13 -3.54
C LEU A 76 -1.97 -26.53 -4.90
N ARG A 77 -2.88 -26.64 -5.87
CA ARG A 77 -2.72 -26.00 -7.19
C ARG A 77 -2.64 -24.47 -7.07
N ASP A 78 -3.48 -23.84 -6.24
CA ASP A 78 -3.44 -22.40 -6.02
C ASP A 78 -2.14 -21.98 -5.31
N LEU A 79 -1.54 -22.84 -4.51
CA LEU A 79 -0.26 -22.63 -3.86
C LEU A 79 0.91 -22.86 -4.82
N LEU A 80 0.88 -23.94 -5.59
CA LEU A 80 1.95 -24.36 -6.51
C LEU A 80 1.95 -23.55 -7.81
N VAL A 81 0.78 -23.24 -8.38
CA VAL A 81 0.66 -22.42 -9.60
C VAL A 81 0.86 -20.94 -9.32
N ARG A 82 0.69 -20.49 -8.07
CA ARG A 82 1.13 -19.16 -7.60
C ARG A 82 2.60 -19.13 -7.21
N ALA A 83 3.30 -20.22 -7.12
CA ALA A 83 4.69 -20.19 -7.48
C ALA A 83 4.72 -19.76 -8.96
N LYS A 84 4.43 -18.48 -9.21
CA LYS A 84 4.81 -17.84 -10.45
C LYS A 84 6.29 -18.16 -10.57
N VAL A 85 6.62 -19.17 -11.38
CA VAL A 85 7.83 -19.11 -12.14
C VAL A 85 7.74 -17.71 -12.71
N CYS A 86 8.46 -16.80 -12.09
CA CYS A 86 8.62 -15.45 -12.59
C CYS A 86 9.24 -15.71 -13.94
N THR A 87 8.40 -15.94 -14.97
CA THR A 87 8.88 -15.78 -16.33
C THR A 87 9.45 -14.40 -16.22
N LEU A 88 10.78 -14.37 -16.24
CA LEU A 88 11.55 -13.13 -16.28
C LEU A 88 11.02 -12.41 -17.51
N ARG A 89 9.84 -11.79 -17.37
CA ARG A 89 9.48 -10.66 -18.21
C ARG A 89 10.69 -9.78 -18.00
N LYS A 90 11.58 -9.76 -19.02
CA LYS A 90 12.69 -8.82 -19.08
C LYS A 90 12.10 -7.52 -18.61
N SER A 91 12.24 -7.25 -17.32
CA SER A 91 11.70 -6.03 -16.73
C SER A 91 12.33 -4.97 -17.57
N LYS A 92 11.51 -4.20 -18.29
CA LYS A 92 12.03 -3.00 -18.98
C LYS A 92 12.90 -2.37 -17.92
N ARG A 93 14.23 -2.33 -18.15
CA ARG A 93 15.23 -1.93 -17.15
C ARG A 93 14.70 -0.66 -16.53
N LYS A 94 14.15 -0.75 -15.31
CA LYS A 94 13.63 0.40 -14.61
C LYS A 94 14.80 1.32 -14.49
N LYS A 95 14.71 2.53 -15.05
CA LYS A 95 15.77 3.51 -14.95
C LYS A 95 15.98 3.76 -13.46
N PRO A 96 17.10 3.37 -12.86
CA PRO A 96 17.30 3.57 -11.43
C PRO A 96 17.44 5.06 -11.15
N GLY A 97 16.91 5.49 -10.03
CA GLY A 97 17.16 6.81 -9.52
C GLY A 97 15.95 7.74 -9.50
N TYR A 98 16.17 8.90 -8.93
CA TYR A 98 15.19 9.97 -8.83
C TYR A 98 14.92 10.56 -10.22
N SER A 99 13.71 10.52 -10.70
CA SER A 99 13.32 11.15 -11.95
C SER A 99 12.96 12.63 -11.75
N LYS A 100 13.04 13.40 -12.85
CA LYS A 100 12.71 14.84 -12.83
C LYS A 100 11.24 15.05 -12.41
N CYS A 101 10.97 16.24 -11.89
CA CYS A 101 9.63 16.68 -11.58
C CYS A 101 8.75 16.73 -12.83
N ASP A 102 7.56 16.09 -12.78
CA ASP A 102 6.60 16.08 -13.90
C ASP A 102 5.77 17.39 -13.99
N ARG A 103 5.99 18.35 -13.10
CA ARG A 103 5.26 19.64 -13.06
C ARG A 103 5.79 20.66 -14.03
N GLY A 104 6.15 20.34 -15.25
CA GLY A 104 6.44 21.28 -16.35
C GLY A 104 7.27 22.53 -16.01
N PHE A 105 7.69 23.23 -17.05
CA PHE A 105 8.61 24.37 -16.96
C PHE A 105 8.04 25.57 -16.18
N PHE A 106 6.73 25.73 -16.10
CA PHE A 106 6.06 26.91 -15.52
C PHE A 106 5.82 26.85 -14.00
N ASN A 107 5.82 25.67 -13.40
CA ASN A 107 5.66 25.52 -11.95
C ASN A 107 6.91 24.91 -11.33
N GLN A 108 7.90 25.75 -11.02
CA GLN A 108 9.10 25.31 -10.32
C GLN A 108 8.71 24.62 -9.01
N CYS A 109 8.85 23.31 -8.97
CA CYS A 109 8.64 22.56 -7.75
C CYS A 109 9.77 22.84 -6.77
N LEU A 110 9.47 23.58 -5.70
CA LEU A 110 10.46 23.92 -4.67
C LEU A 110 11.13 22.69 -4.05
N THR A 111 10.45 21.53 -4.04
CA THR A 111 11.04 20.25 -3.63
C THR A 111 12.15 19.83 -4.59
N CYS A 112 11.90 19.90 -5.89
CA CYS A 112 12.89 19.52 -6.91
C CYS A 112 14.07 20.50 -7.01
N ALA A 113 13.86 21.77 -6.62
CA ALA A 113 14.95 22.76 -6.58
C ALA A 113 16.03 22.40 -5.54
N LEU A 114 15.67 21.64 -4.52
CA LEU A 114 16.60 21.21 -3.46
C LEU A 114 17.33 19.90 -3.78
N ILE A 115 16.92 19.19 -4.83
CA ILE A 115 17.49 17.91 -5.26
C ILE A 115 18.50 18.18 -6.39
N PRO A 116 19.65 17.48 -6.44
CA PRO A 116 20.61 17.61 -7.51
C PRO A 116 19.98 17.38 -8.89
N LYS A 117 20.35 18.20 -9.89
CA LYS A 117 19.78 18.13 -11.26
C LYS A 117 19.90 16.76 -11.91
N ASN A 118 20.95 16.01 -11.59
CA ASN A 118 21.21 14.66 -12.10
C ASN A 118 20.42 13.57 -11.33
N GLY A 119 19.62 13.97 -10.33
CA GLY A 119 18.92 13.05 -9.45
C GLY A 119 19.88 12.32 -8.49
N ILE A 120 19.29 11.48 -7.64
CA ILE A 120 20.05 10.68 -6.67
C ILE A 120 19.80 9.21 -7.00
N LYS A 121 20.85 8.49 -7.36
CA LYS A 121 20.79 7.05 -7.67
C LYS A 121 21.15 6.18 -6.48
N THR A 122 22.05 6.69 -5.64
CA THR A 122 22.56 6.00 -4.47
C THR A 122 22.62 6.97 -3.30
N HIS A 123 22.49 6.46 -2.11
CA HIS A 123 22.66 7.25 -0.90
C HIS A 123 23.45 6.45 0.13
N GLN A 124 24.23 7.11 0.94
CA GLN A 124 25.09 6.50 1.93
C GLN A 124 24.63 6.87 3.34
N CYS A 125 24.70 5.92 4.25
CA CYS A 125 24.60 6.20 5.67
C CYS A 125 25.95 6.70 6.20
N ASN A 126 25.99 7.90 6.77
CA ASN A 126 27.23 8.52 7.22
C ASN A 126 27.91 7.73 8.36
N LYS A 127 27.13 7.05 9.21
CA LYS A 127 27.64 6.24 10.32
C LYS A 127 28.11 4.87 9.88
N THR A 128 27.24 4.09 9.27
CA THR A 128 27.56 2.70 8.89
C THR A 128 28.37 2.59 7.60
N LYS A 129 28.55 3.70 6.86
CA LYS A 129 29.19 3.76 5.53
C LYS A 129 28.52 2.86 4.49
N LYS A 130 27.41 2.22 4.82
CA LYS A 130 26.65 1.40 3.86
C LYS A 130 26.01 2.27 2.80
N THR A 131 26.14 1.84 1.54
CA THR A 131 25.55 2.49 0.38
C THR A 131 24.29 1.71 -0.03
N PHE A 132 23.22 2.43 -0.27
CA PHE A 132 21.93 1.90 -0.72
C PHE A 132 21.61 2.46 -2.10
N LYS A 133 21.02 1.62 -2.95
CA LYS A 133 20.53 2.02 -4.27
C LYS A 133 19.05 2.35 -4.21
N ILE A 134 18.60 3.27 -5.05
CA ILE A 134 17.18 3.53 -5.26
C ILE A 134 16.74 2.66 -6.44
N ASP A 135 15.93 1.65 -6.17
CA ASP A 135 15.61 0.59 -7.13
C ASP A 135 14.47 0.95 -8.09
N SER A 136 13.68 1.97 -7.78
CA SER A 136 12.54 2.39 -8.59
C SER A 136 12.66 3.86 -9.00
N PRO A 137 12.15 4.22 -10.20
CA PRO A 137 12.06 5.62 -10.59
C PRO A 137 11.01 6.30 -9.71
N VAL A 138 11.47 7.28 -8.93
CA VAL A 138 10.62 8.07 -8.03
C VAL A 138 10.78 9.55 -8.34
N ASN A 139 9.76 10.35 -8.07
CA ASN A 139 9.77 11.79 -8.27
C ASN A 139 8.97 12.51 -7.17
N CYS A 140 8.87 13.82 -7.25
CA CYS A 140 8.20 14.63 -6.23
C CYS A 140 6.68 14.35 -6.12
N VAL A 141 6.04 13.79 -7.14
CA VAL A 141 4.61 13.43 -7.13
C VAL A 141 4.36 11.96 -6.78
N THR A 142 5.42 11.18 -6.58
CA THR A 142 5.27 9.79 -6.13
C THR A 142 4.60 9.75 -4.76
N THR A 143 3.65 8.84 -4.61
CA THR A 143 2.88 8.59 -3.39
C THR A 143 3.38 7.34 -2.69
N ASN A 144 2.99 7.15 -1.43
CA ASN A 144 3.29 5.94 -0.64
C ASN A 144 4.81 5.66 -0.56
N VAL A 145 5.55 6.65 -0.08
CA VAL A 145 7.01 6.62 -0.07
C VAL A 145 7.60 6.70 1.33
N ILE A 146 8.77 6.08 1.46
CA ILE A 146 9.70 6.34 2.57
C ILE A 146 10.74 7.33 2.08
N TYR A 147 11.02 8.34 2.86
CA TYR A 147 11.95 9.40 2.49
C TYR A 147 12.91 9.74 3.63
N ARG A 148 13.98 10.39 3.26
CA ARG A 148 15.01 10.91 4.15
C ARG A 148 15.17 12.41 3.95
N ILE A 149 15.35 13.16 5.04
CA ILE A 149 15.77 14.55 5.03
C ILE A 149 17.11 14.63 5.74
N THR A 150 18.10 15.23 5.09
CA THR A 150 19.42 15.50 5.66
C THR A 150 19.76 16.98 5.56
N CYS A 151 20.75 17.43 6.33
CA CYS A 151 21.27 18.77 6.23
C CYS A 151 22.47 18.82 5.27
N LYS A 152 22.52 19.83 4.39
CA LYS A 152 23.64 20.07 3.48
C LYS A 152 24.89 20.61 4.18
N LYS A 153 24.76 21.18 5.38
CA LYS A 153 25.87 21.79 6.12
C LYS A 153 26.89 20.72 6.55
N PRO A 154 28.19 20.93 6.31
CA PRO A 154 29.23 19.93 6.66
C PRO A 154 29.26 19.56 8.14
N LYS A 155 28.97 20.52 9.02
CA LYS A 155 28.93 20.31 10.49
C LYS A 155 27.75 19.43 10.93
N CYS A 156 26.71 19.27 10.10
CA CYS A 156 25.47 18.55 10.41
C CYS A 156 25.37 17.17 9.72
N LYS A 157 26.50 16.53 9.43
CA LYS A 157 26.54 15.24 8.71
C LYS A 157 25.71 14.11 9.37
N ASN A 158 25.43 14.23 10.66
CA ASN A 158 24.68 13.24 11.42
C ASN A 158 23.17 13.54 11.46
N PHE A 159 22.73 14.73 11.01
CA PHE A 159 21.31 14.99 10.94
C PHE A 159 20.66 14.18 9.81
N VAL A 160 19.89 13.18 10.22
CA VAL A 160 19.15 12.29 9.33
C VAL A 160 17.78 12.07 9.94
N TYR A 161 16.77 12.55 9.26
CA TYR A 161 15.37 12.26 9.58
C TYR A 161 14.79 11.32 8.53
N ILE A 162 14.19 10.23 8.97
CA ILE A 162 13.45 9.26 8.15
C ILE A 162 11.97 9.48 8.41
N GLY A 163 11.17 9.51 7.36
CA GLY A 163 9.72 9.62 7.47
C GLY A 163 9.02 8.89 6.33
N GLN A 164 7.71 8.77 6.47
CA GLN A 164 6.85 8.16 5.47
C GLN A 164 5.69 9.08 5.11
N THR A 165 5.09 8.84 3.94
CA THR A 165 3.85 9.51 3.55
C THR A 165 3.05 8.67 2.56
N LYS A 166 1.74 8.64 2.73
CA LYS A 166 0.78 8.09 1.75
C LYS A 166 0.51 9.09 0.62
N ARG A 167 0.59 10.39 0.93
CA ARG A 167 0.36 11.49 0.00
C ARG A 167 1.55 11.69 -0.96
N LYS A 168 1.41 12.60 -1.92
CA LYS A 168 2.51 13.01 -2.79
C LYS A 168 3.68 13.52 -1.95
N PHE A 169 4.89 13.13 -2.31
CA PHE A 169 6.09 13.51 -1.55
C PHE A 169 6.26 15.04 -1.47
N CYS A 170 5.96 15.78 -2.55
CA CYS A 170 6.07 17.24 -2.56
C CYS A 170 5.15 17.90 -1.53
N ASP A 171 3.95 17.35 -1.30
CA ASP A 171 2.99 17.91 -0.33
C ASP A 171 3.52 17.69 1.10
N ARG A 172 3.98 16.47 1.40
CA ARG A 172 4.58 16.17 2.70
C ARG A 172 5.85 16.98 2.97
N PHE A 173 6.70 17.12 1.96
CA PHE A 173 7.92 17.92 2.11
C PHE A 173 7.62 19.41 2.27
N SER A 174 6.55 19.93 1.65
CA SER A 174 6.09 21.29 1.87
C SER A 174 5.68 21.55 3.32
N GLU A 175 5.07 20.55 3.99
CA GLU A 175 4.78 20.65 5.42
C GLU A 175 6.07 20.79 6.26
N HIS A 176 7.09 19.97 5.97
CA HIS A 176 8.37 20.11 6.68
C HIS A 176 9.00 21.48 6.50
N ARG A 177 8.91 22.08 5.32
CA ARG A 177 9.36 23.45 5.08
C ARG A 177 8.49 24.45 5.83
N GLY A 178 7.17 24.21 5.89
CA GLY A 178 6.23 25.00 6.67
C GLY A 178 6.59 25.03 8.15
N TYR A 179 7.02 23.91 8.72
CA TYR A 179 7.49 23.85 10.11
C TYR A 179 8.71 24.75 10.36
N VAL A 180 9.61 24.84 9.37
CA VAL A 180 10.75 25.75 9.47
C VAL A 180 10.32 27.20 9.36
N SER A 181 9.45 27.57 8.38
CA SER A 181 8.94 28.92 8.20
C SER A 181 8.16 29.42 9.42
N GLN A 182 7.36 28.54 10.02
CA GLN A 182 6.50 28.86 11.17
C GLN A 182 7.25 28.73 12.50
N LYS A 183 8.56 28.46 12.47
CA LYS A 183 9.40 28.26 13.67
C LYS A 183 8.83 27.22 14.65
N LYS A 184 8.29 26.11 14.14
CA LYS A 184 7.75 25.03 14.97
C LYS A 184 8.89 24.18 15.53
N PHE A 185 9.39 24.51 16.70
CA PHE A 185 10.51 23.84 17.37
C PHE A 185 10.14 22.47 17.96
N ASP A 186 8.84 22.17 18.10
CA ASP A 186 8.32 20.83 18.45
C ASP A 186 8.53 19.81 17.33
N GLN A 187 8.70 20.27 16.10
CA GLN A 187 8.94 19.45 14.93
C GLN A 187 10.43 19.36 14.60
N VAL A 188 10.91 18.15 14.38
CA VAL A 188 12.34 17.85 14.16
C VAL A 188 12.99 18.74 13.10
N CYS A 189 12.32 18.94 11.96
CA CYS A 189 12.82 19.82 10.91
C CYS A 189 12.78 21.30 11.36
N GLY A 190 11.72 21.72 12.04
CA GLY A 190 11.62 23.07 12.60
C GLY A 190 12.71 23.34 13.63
N GLU A 191 12.97 22.41 14.54
CA GLU A 191 14.03 22.50 15.54
C GLU A 191 15.42 22.65 14.91
N HIS A 192 15.75 21.80 13.91
CA HIS A 192 17.10 21.78 13.32
C HIS A 192 17.35 22.97 12.38
N PHE A 193 16.43 23.22 11.45
CA PHE A 193 16.66 24.20 10.38
C PHE A 193 16.34 25.66 10.77
N ASN A 194 15.93 25.90 12.02
CA ASN A 194 15.86 27.23 12.61
C ASN A 194 17.07 27.56 13.51
N LYS A 195 18.06 26.66 13.62
CA LYS A 195 19.32 26.97 14.30
C LYS A 195 20.11 28.07 13.58
N PRO A 196 20.93 28.86 14.27
CA PRO A 196 21.74 29.88 13.63
C PRO A 196 22.55 29.33 12.45
N GLY A 197 22.53 30.04 11.33
CA GLY A 197 23.22 29.64 10.10
C GLY A 197 22.56 28.55 9.29
N HIS A 198 21.34 28.12 9.64
CA HIS A 198 20.54 27.16 8.87
C HIS A 198 19.34 27.83 8.21
N SER A 199 18.85 27.21 7.16
CA SER A 199 17.66 27.65 6.42
C SER A 199 16.94 26.47 5.78
N GLN A 200 15.77 26.71 5.23
CA GLN A 200 15.07 25.71 4.41
C GLN A 200 15.88 25.24 3.19
N LEU A 201 16.79 26.05 2.68
CA LEU A 201 17.63 25.73 1.52
C LEU A 201 18.70 24.68 1.86
N ASP A 202 18.99 24.51 3.13
CA ASP A 202 19.93 23.49 3.61
C ASP A 202 19.30 22.09 3.74
N MET A 203 17.99 21.98 3.55
CA MET A 203 17.29 20.68 3.52
C MET A 203 17.63 19.91 2.25
N LEU A 204 18.01 18.66 2.39
CA LEU A 204 18.20 17.74 1.27
C LEU A 204 17.23 16.56 1.38
N PRO A 205 16.09 16.61 0.68
CA PRO A 205 15.14 15.51 0.66
C PRO A 205 15.54 14.44 -0.34
N VAL A 206 15.36 13.17 0.03
CA VAL A 206 15.61 12.01 -0.83
C VAL A 206 14.52 10.98 -0.61
N ILE A 207 13.86 10.52 -1.65
CA ILE A 207 12.98 9.36 -1.58
C ILE A 207 13.85 8.10 -1.57
N LEU A 208 13.67 7.25 -0.57
CA LEU A 208 14.43 6.01 -0.40
C LEU A 208 13.75 4.84 -1.12
N GLU A 209 12.42 4.80 -1.05
CA GLU A 209 11.64 3.67 -1.54
C GLU A 209 10.18 4.08 -1.80
N GLU A 210 9.59 3.54 -2.88
CA GLU A 210 8.14 3.50 -3.07
C GLU A 210 7.61 2.16 -2.56
N VAL A 211 6.67 2.19 -1.62
CA VAL A 211 6.10 0.99 -0.99
C VAL A 211 4.90 0.51 -1.80
N THR A 212 4.89 -0.78 -2.14
CA THR A 212 3.79 -1.43 -2.88
C THR A 212 3.41 -2.74 -2.19
N PRO A 213 2.11 -3.05 -2.03
CA PRO A 213 0.94 -2.33 -2.54
C PRO A 213 0.68 -1.00 -1.81
N LYS A 214 0.04 -0.05 -2.51
CA LYS A 214 -0.13 1.34 -2.02
C LYS A 214 -1.12 1.47 -0.86
N ASP A 215 -2.02 0.52 -0.70
CA ASP A 215 -3.09 0.55 0.30
C ASP A 215 -2.70 -0.15 1.62
N ASP A 216 -1.46 -0.62 1.72
CA ASP A 216 -0.96 -1.30 2.92
C ASP A 216 -0.22 -0.30 3.81
N ASP A 217 -0.97 0.33 4.73
CA ASP A 217 -0.42 1.27 5.70
C ASP A 217 0.52 0.59 6.69
N PHE A 218 0.24 -0.66 7.07
CA PHE A 218 1.09 -1.43 7.97
C PHE A 218 2.45 -1.74 7.34
N LEU A 219 2.46 -2.14 6.07
CA LEU A 219 3.70 -2.37 5.34
C LEU A 219 4.54 -1.10 5.26
N ARG A 220 3.90 0.07 5.04
CA ARG A 220 4.62 1.35 4.97
C ARG A 220 5.28 1.71 6.31
N LEU A 221 4.57 1.56 7.43
CA LEU A 221 5.12 1.78 8.77
C LEU A 221 6.29 0.84 9.05
N ARG A 222 6.16 -0.45 8.72
CA ARG A 222 7.23 -1.43 8.88
C ARG A 222 8.46 -1.11 8.02
N ARG A 223 8.25 -0.59 6.81
CA ARG A 223 9.36 -0.16 5.94
C ARG A 223 10.04 1.09 6.48
N GLU A 224 9.31 2.05 7.02
CA GLU A 224 9.86 3.22 7.71
C GLU A 224 10.75 2.79 8.88
N GLU A 225 10.27 1.93 9.77
CA GLU A 225 11.02 1.39 10.90
C GLU A 225 12.33 0.71 10.44
N LEU A 226 12.27 -0.08 9.38
CA LEU A 226 13.44 -0.74 8.81
C LEU A 226 14.48 0.27 8.33
N TRP A 227 14.07 1.37 7.70
CA TRP A 227 14.97 2.43 7.27
C TRP A 227 15.53 3.24 8.46
N ILE A 228 14.72 3.50 9.50
CA ILE A 228 15.15 4.11 10.76
C ILE A 228 16.29 3.29 11.39
N ARG A 229 16.12 1.96 11.46
CA ARG A 229 17.17 1.05 11.97
C ARG A 229 18.40 1.03 11.06
N ARG A 230 18.25 0.98 9.74
CA ARG A 230 19.37 0.98 8.77
C ARG A 230 20.23 2.23 8.88
N TYR A 231 19.62 3.37 9.16
CA TYR A 231 20.30 4.65 9.36
C TYR A 231 20.69 4.91 10.81
N GLN A 232 20.21 4.10 11.74
CA GLN A 232 20.38 4.33 13.19
C GLN A 232 19.94 5.75 13.57
N SER A 233 18.84 6.22 12.95
CA SER A 233 18.44 7.63 13.05
C SER A 233 17.79 8.01 14.38
N ILE A 234 17.47 7.04 15.24
CA ILE A 234 17.06 7.28 16.63
C ILE A 234 18.30 7.59 17.49
N GLU A 235 19.38 6.81 17.33
CA GLU A 235 20.57 6.91 18.17
C GLU A 235 21.48 8.07 17.73
N PHE A 236 21.65 8.26 16.44
CA PHE A 236 22.61 9.20 15.86
C PHE A 236 21.99 10.24 14.93
N GLY A 237 20.69 10.18 14.69
CA GLY A 237 19.96 11.07 13.78
C GLY A 237 18.94 11.93 14.52
N ALA A 238 17.82 12.16 13.86
CA ALA A 238 16.81 13.09 14.31
C ALA A 238 15.43 12.42 14.58
N ASN A 239 15.29 11.11 14.39
CA ASN A 239 14.06 10.42 14.76
C ASN A 239 13.98 10.28 16.28
N LYS A 240 12.81 10.57 16.85
CA LYS A 240 12.50 10.33 18.27
C LYS A 240 11.94 8.92 18.44
N ARG A 241 12.16 8.29 19.58
CA ARG A 241 11.45 7.07 19.95
C ARG A 241 9.97 7.43 20.14
N SER A 242 9.07 6.75 19.45
CA SER A 242 7.62 6.82 19.69
C SER A 242 7.24 5.93 20.84
#